data_8717c6dfbd62be3221f363d1a1f2189f
#
_entry.id   8717c6dfbd62be3221f363d1a1f2189f
#
_cell.length_a   1.000
_cell.length_b   1.000
_cell.length_c   1.000
_cell.angle_alpha   90.00
_cell.angle_beta   90.00
_cell.angle_gamma   90.00
#
_symmetry.space_group_name_H-M   'P 1'
#
loop_
_entity.id
_entity.type
_entity.pdbx_description
1 polymer ?
#
loop_
_entity_poly.entity_id
_entity_poly.type
_entity_poly.pdbx_seq_one_letter_code
_entity_poly.pdbx_strand_id
1 'polypeptide(L)'
;MTFTPGGFERSKVLLLGMKYNCSWVIQEMGEYPRTVDVFGHEMLSMKWILKNAPSVVLKEHELQEYNKKMSHVFWDLNTWNEFYKRENIKFAFGTRFHGNMEALRNGVPALWITHDSCTAELTDFLHLPKITIKEFSTIKCLDELLEYCDYTELRKNYYDLCKNYVDYLTENKLAHKYNLTYESGE
;
A
#
# COMPACT_ATOMS: atom_id res chain seq x y z
N MET A 1 -5.95 7.78 -6.94
CA MET A 1 -5.68 6.50 -6.25
C MET A 1 -4.19 6.24 -6.23
N THR A 2 -3.73 5.54 -5.21
CA THR A 2 -2.33 5.12 -5.09
C THR A 2 -2.23 3.60 -5.02
N PHE A 3 -1.10 3.05 -5.44
CA PHE A 3 -0.80 1.64 -5.28
C PHE A 3 0.68 1.40 -4.92
N THR A 4 0.93 0.29 -4.25
CA THR A 4 2.25 -0.09 -3.72
C THR A 4 2.55 -1.55 -4.08
N PRO A 5 3.07 -1.81 -5.29
CA PRO A 5 3.41 -3.16 -5.69
C PRO A 5 4.67 -3.66 -4.99
N GLY A 6 4.72 -4.94 -4.70
CA GLY A 6 5.90 -5.61 -4.16
C GLY A 6 5.79 -7.13 -4.32
N GLY A 7 6.90 -7.85 -4.10
CA GLY A 7 6.91 -9.30 -4.23
C GLY A 7 6.82 -9.83 -5.67
N PHE A 8 6.56 -11.13 -5.80
CA PHE A 8 6.54 -11.83 -7.09
C PHE A 8 5.39 -11.43 -8.02
N GLU A 9 4.25 -10.99 -7.46
CA GLU A 9 3.06 -10.62 -8.23
C GLU A 9 2.97 -9.11 -8.52
N ARG A 10 4.07 -8.43 -8.36
CA ARG A 10 4.26 -7.00 -8.64
C ARG A 10 3.68 -6.56 -9.98
N SER A 11 3.85 -7.38 -11.03
CA SER A 11 3.37 -7.11 -12.37
C SER A 11 1.85 -6.96 -12.46
N LYS A 12 1.07 -7.81 -11.77
CA LYS A 12 -0.40 -7.74 -11.80
C LYS A 12 -0.91 -6.47 -11.14
N VAL A 13 -0.34 -6.11 -9.99
CA VAL A 13 -0.69 -4.87 -9.26
C VAL A 13 -0.34 -3.64 -10.09
N LEU A 14 0.85 -3.64 -10.70
CA LEU A 14 1.30 -2.57 -11.57
C LEU A 14 0.38 -2.38 -12.78
N LEU A 15 -0.03 -3.47 -13.43
CA LEU A 15 -0.93 -3.40 -14.58
C LEU A 15 -2.29 -2.80 -14.24
N LEU A 16 -2.86 -3.21 -13.12
CA LEU A 16 -4.12 -2.62 -12.69
C LEU A 16 -3.93 -1.12 -12.39
N GLY A 17 -2.86 -0.76 -11.71
CA GLY A 17 -2.50 0.63 -11.43
C GLY A 17 -2.34 1.47 -12.71
N MET A 18 -1.64 0.94 -13.71
CA MET A 18 -1.47 1.59 -15.01
C MET A 18 -2.79 1.76 -15.77
N LYS A 19 -3.61 0.70 -15.81
CA LYS A 19 -4.92 0.72 -16.48
C LYS A 19 -5.81 1.87 -15.97
N TYR A 20 -5.71 2.20 -14.69
CA TYR A 20 -6.52 3.24 -14.06
C TYR A 20 -5.76 4.53 -13.73
N ASN A 21 -4.55 4.72 -14.29
CA ASN A 21 -3.72 5.88 -14.04
C ASN A 21 -3.52 6.20 -12.55
N CYS A 22 -3.30 5.15 -11.75
CA CYS A 22 -3.04 5.30 -10.33
C CYS A 22 -1.62 5.80 -10.08
N SER A 23 -1.41 6.63 -9.05
CA SER A 23 -0.09 7.03 -8.62
C SER A 23 0.67 5.85 -7.99
N TRP A 24 1.87 5.61 -8.46
CA TRP A 24 2.74 4.54 -7.95
C TRP A 24 3.62 5.08 -6.82
N VAL A 25 3.37 4.61 -5.60
CA VAL A 25 4.22 4.94 -4.45
C VAL A 25 5.31 3.89 -4.31
N ILE A 26 6.55 4.33 -4.50
CA ILE A 26 7.74 3.50 -4.46
C ILE A 26 8.25 3.40 -3.02
N GLN A 27 8.51 2.19 -2.51
CA GLN A 27 8.95 1.94 -1.15
C GLN A 27 10.26 1.13 -1.06
N GLU A 28 10.80 0.67 -2.17
CA GLU A 28 12.06 -0.07 -2.21
C GLU A 28 13.05 0.55 -3.17
N MET A 29 14.33 0.51 -2.81
CA MET A 29 15.42 0.97 -3.69
C MET A 29 15.43 0.26 -5.05
N GLY A 30 15.06 -1.02 -5.10
CA GLY A 30 14.93 -1.78 -6.34
C GLY A 30 13.73 -1.40 -7.21
N GLU A 31 12.81 -0.61 -6.69
CA GLU A 31 11.64 -0.08 -7.41
C GLU A 31 11.93 1.30 -8.03
N TYR A 32 13.06 1.90 -7.67
CA TYR A 32 13.47 3.19 -8.19
C TYR A 32 13.60 3.14 -9.71
N PRO A 33 12.88 3.98 -10.44
CA PRO A 33 13.20 4.20 -11.83
C PRO A 33 14.53 4.92 -11.92
N ARG A 34 15.43 4.42 -12.74
CA ARG A 34 16.70 5.08 -13.01
C ARG A 34 16.61 6.40 -13.78
N THR A 35 15.40 6.84 -14.07
CA THR A 35 15.20 8.19 -14.65
C THR A 35 15.51 9.30 -13.66
N VAL A 36 15.66 9.00 -12.40
CA VAL A 36 16.26 9.94 -11.42
C VAL A 36 17.65 9.42 -11.11
N ASP A 37 18.54 9.58 -12.07
CA ASP A 37 19.93 9.20 -11.94
C ASP A 37 20.67 10.13 -10.97
N VAL A 38 20.36 10.04 -9.70
CA VAL A 38 21.23 10.56 -8.65
C VAL A 38 22.42 9.63 -8.43
N PHE A 39 22.37 8.37 -8.90
CA PHE A 39 23.37 7.33 -8.61
C PHE A 39 23.77 6.42 -9.79
N GLY A 40 23.36 6.68 -11.00
CA GLY A 40 23.79 5.92 -12.20
C GLY A 40 23.35 4.45 -12.27
N HIS A 41 22.28 4.05 -11.57
CA HIS A 41 21.89 2.65 -11.47
C HIS A 41 20.74 2.26 -12.40
N GLU A 42 20.84 1.18 -13.24
CA GLU A 42 19.80 0.72 -14.18
C GLU A 42 18.57 0.14 -13.50
N MET A 43 17.39 0.41 -14.04
CA MET A 43 16.11 -0.07 -13.55
C MET A 43 16.01 -1.62 -13.57
N LEU A 44 16.60 -2.24 -12.56
CA LEU A 44 16.49 -3.67 -12.36
C LEU A 44 15.02 -4.10 -12.23
N SER A 45 14.18 -3.25 -11.64
CA SER A 45 12.76 -3.52 -11.46
C SER A 45 11.97 -3.60 -12.77
N MET A 46 12.24 -2.72 -13.76
CA MET A 46 11.53 -2.77 -15.04
C MET A 46 11.96 -3.95 -15.90
N LYS A 47 13.25 -4.20 -16.00
CA LYS A 47 13.76 -5.40 -16.68
C LYS A 47 13.23 -6.68 -16.04
N TRP A 48 13.09 -6.67 -14.71
CA TRP A 48 12.52 -7.79 -13.98
C TRP A 48 11.03 -7.97 -14.26
N ILE A 49 10.23 -6.89 -14.25
CA ILE A 49 8.80 -6.91 -14.58
C ILE A 49 8.60 -7.44 -16.00
N LEU A 50 9.31 -6.89 -16.98
CA LEU A 50 9.22 -7.32 -18.38
C LEU A 50 9.62 -8.78 -18.58
N LYS A 51 10.63 -9.26 -17.82
CA LYS A 51 11.11 -10.64 -17.88
C LYS A 51 10.14 -11.63 -17.23
N ASN A 52 9.50 -11.26 -16.12
CA ASN A 52 8.71 -12.18 -15.30
C ASN A 52 7.19 -12.01 -15.46
N ALA A 53 6.74 -11.12 -16.33
CA ALA A 53 5.35 -10.95 -16.71
C ALA A 53 5.14 -11.19 -18.22
N PRO A 54 5.47 -12.39 -18.76
CA PRO A 54 5.43 -12.64 -20.19
C PRO A 54 4.01 -12.61 -20.78
N SER A 55 2.97 -12.70 -19.94
CA SER A 55 1.57 -12.56 -20.35
C SER A 55 1.14 -11.09 -20.53
N VAL A 56 2.02 -10.16 -20.20
CA VAL A 56 1.74 -8.74 -20.24
C VAL A 56 2.51 -8.13 -21.40
N VAL A 57 1.81 -7.80 -22.46
CA VAL A 57 2.36 -7.04 -23.59
C VAL A 57 2.45 -5.55 -23.19
N LEU A 58 3.33 -5.26 -22.23
CA LEU A 58 3.74 -3.88 -21.97
C LEU A 58 4.94 -3.57 -22.85
N LYS A 59 4.82 -2.51 -23.62
CA LYS A 59 5.99 -1.96 -24.30
C LYS A 59 6.85 -1.24 -23.28
N GLU A 60 8.15 -1.43 -23.34
CA GLU A 60 9.10 -0.85 -22.40
C GLU A 60 8.93 0.68 -22.28
N HIS A 61 8.70 1.36 -23.38
CA HIS A 61 8.50 2.82 -23.38
C HIS A 61 7.21 3.24 -22.66
N GLU A 62 6.11 2.47 -22.73
CA GLU A 62 4.86 2.77 -22.03
C GLU A 62 5.06 2.69 -20.51
N LEU A 63 5.80 1.69 -20.06
CA LEU A 63 6.15 1.56 -18.65
C LEU A 63 7.09 2.67 -18.18
N GLN A 64 8.06 3.07 -19.00
CA GLN A 64 8.97 4.17 -18.71
C GLN A 64 8.22 5.50 -18.60
N GLU A 65 7.32 5.78 -19.53
CA GLU A 65 6.49 6.98 -19.52
C GLU A 65 5.55 7.03 -18.30
N TYR A 66 4.89 5.91 -18.01
CA TYR A 66 4.04 5.81 -16.84
C TYR A 66 4.83 6.05 -15.56
N ASN A 67 5.97 5.38 -15.41
CA ASN A 67 6.82 5.52 -14.25
C ASN A 67 7.28 6.99 -14.05
N LYS A 68 7.76 7.62 -15.11
CA LYS A 68 8.20 9.02 -15.07
C LYS A 68 7.10 10.00 -14.62
N LYS A 69 5.86 9.69 -14.99
CA LYS A 69 4.69 10.55 -14.74
C LYS A 69 4.00 10.27 -13.42
N MET A 70 3.91 8.99 -13.04
CA MET A 70 3.01 8.52 -11.98
C MET A 70 3.72 7.97 -10.76
N SER A 71 5.05 7.83 -10.76
CA SER A 71 5.77 7.34 -9.59
C SER A 71 6.19 8.46 -8.64
N HIS A 72 6.06 8.16 -7.36
CA HIS A 72 6.35 9.08 -6.27
C HIS A 72 7.21 8.38 -5.21
N VAL A 73 8.18 9.10 -4.68
CA VAL A 73 9.04 8.66 -3.59
C VAL A 73 8.95 9.67 -2.47
N PHE A 74 8.79 9.19 -1.26
CA PHE A 74 8.71 10.03 -0.07
C PHE A 74 9.80 9.66 0.91
N TRP A 75 10.53 10.66 1.39
CA TRP A 75 11.60 10.52 2.38
C TRP A 75 11.16 10.85 3.80
N ASP A 76 9.99 11.47 3.93
CA ASP A 76 9.37 11.81 5.20
C ASP A 76 7.84 11.73 5.09
N LEU A 77 7.19 11.59 6.25
CA LEU A 77 5.75 11.43 6.33
C LEU A 77 4.99 12.72 6.00
N ASN A 78 5.58 13.89 6.20
CA ASN A 78 4.86 15.17 5.97
C ASN A 78 4.65 15.39 4.48
N THR A 79 5.70 15.22 3.67
CA THR A 79 5.59 15.33 2.21
C THR A 79 4.64 14.28 1.62
N TRP A 80 4.59 13.09 2.22
CA TRP A 80 3.66 12.04 1.81
C TRP A 80 2.20 12.42 2.17
N ASN A 81 1.96 12.94 3.38
CA ASN A 81 0.65 13.44 3.80
C ASN A 81 0.15 14.60 2.91
N GLU A 82 1.04 15.54 2.58
CA GLU A 82 0.72 16.64 1.67
C GLU A 82 0.34 16.13 0.27
N PHE A 83 1.03 15.11 -0.22
CA PHE A 83 0.69 14.46 -1.48
C PHE A 83 -0.71 13.87 -1.46
N TYR A 84 -1.10 13.12 -0.42
CA TYR A 84 -2.44 12.57 -0.31
C TYR A 84 -3.52 13.66 -0.37
N LYS A 85 -3.29 14.77 0.31
CA LYS A 85 -4.22 15.92 0.34
C LYS A 85 -4.27 16.63 -1.02
N ARG A 86 -3.12 16.97 -1.57
CA ARG A 86 -3.00 17.71 -2.83
C ARG A 86 -3.61 16.95 -4.00
N GLU A 87 -3.29 15.68 -4.13
CA GLU A 87 -3.79 14.82 -5.21
C GLU A 87 -5.19 14.25 -4.94
N ASN A 88 -5.79 14.61 -3.78
CA ASN A 88 -7.13 14.18 -3.39
C ASN A 88 -7.32 12.65 -3.55
N ILE A 89 -6.35 11.89 -3.06
CA ILE A 89 -6.34 10.43 -3.15
C ILE A 89 -7.54 9.85 -2.40
N LYS A 90 -8.31 8.96 -3.03
CA LYS A 90 -9.54 8.39 -2.47
C LYS A 90 -9.44 6.92 -2.10
N PHE A 91 -8.43 6.23 -2.59
CA PHE A 91 -8.25 4.80 -2.34
C PHE A 91 -6.79 4.41 -2.55
N ALA A 92 -6.30 3.48 -1.75
CA ALA A 92 -4.99 2.88 -1.88
C ALA A 92 -5.08 1.35 -1.91
N PHE A 93 -4.20 0.69 -2.61
CA PHE A 93 -4.10 -0.77 -2.62
C PHE A 93 -2.67 -1.23 -2.93
N GLY A 94 -2.34 -2.43 -2.48
CA GLY A 94 -1.04 -3.01 -2.83
C GLY A 94 -0.54 -4.03 -1.83
N THR A 95 0.64 -4.57 -2.12
CA THR A 95 1.29 -5.61 -1.34
C THR A 95 2.19 -5.05 -0.23
N ARG A 96 2.51 -3.75 -0.25
CA ARG A 96 3.37 -3.11 0.74
C ARG A 96 2.57 -2.65 1.95
N PHE A 97 2.86 -3.27 3.10
CA PHE A 97 2.11 -3.01 4.33
C PHE A 97 2.13 -1.53 4.72
N HIS A 98 3.31 -0.92 4.83
CA HIS A 98 3.45 0.46 5.31
C HIS A 98 2.84 1.51 4.39
N GLY A 99 2.86 1.29 3.06
CA GLY A 99 2.25 2.24 2.12
C GLY A 99 0.73 2.32 2.26
N ASN A 100 0.10 1.18 2.50
CA ASN A 100 -1.34 1.14 2.77
C ASN A 100 -1.66 1.71 4.16
N MET A 101 -0.80 1.46 5.18
CA MET A 101 -0.96 2.08 6.50
C MET A 101 -0.86 3.60 6.44
N GLU A 102 0.04 4.15 5.61
CA GLU A 102 0.15 5.60 5.46
C GLU A 102 -1.09 6.19 4.79
N ALA A 103 -1.69 5.50 3.82
CA ALA A 103 -2.99 5.89 3.27
C ALA A 103 -4.06 5.93 4.35
N LEU A 104 -4.17 4.86 5.15
CA LEU A 104 -5.15 4.77 6.24
C LEU A 104 -4.97 5.89 7.28
N ARG A 105 -3.72 6.22 7.67
CA ARG A 105 -3.40 7.35 8.56
C ARG A 105 -3.90 8.70 8.02
N ASN A 106 -3.95 8.85 6.71
CA ASN A 106 -4.47 10.03 6.03
C ASN A 106 -5.98 9.99 5.80
N GLY A 107 -6.70 9.03 6.38
CA GLY A 107 -8.15 8.87 6.21
C GLY A 107 -8.53 8.35 4.82
N VAL A 108 -7.56 7.77 4.08
CA VAL A 108 -7.79 7.16 2.77
C VAL A 108 -7.99 5.66 2.94
N PRO A 109 -9.15 5.10 2.53
CA PRO A 109 -9.36 3.67 2.56
C PRO A 109 -8.26 2.92 1.80
N ALA A 110 -7.79 1.81 2.37
CA ALA A 110 -6.72 1.02 1.80
C ALA A 110 -7.05 -0.48 1.84
N LEU A 111 -6.62 -1.21 0.81
CA LEU A 111 -6.78 -2.65 0.69
C LEU A 111 -5.42 -3.33 0.59
N TRP A 112 -5.16 -4.28 1.48
CA TRP A 112 -3.93 -5.07 1.47
C TRP A 112 -4.05 -6.27 0.57
N ILE A 113 -3.09 -6.45 -0.33
CA ILE A 113 -2.95 -7.65 -1.15
C ILE A 113 -1.91 -8.54 -0.48
N THR A 114 -2.36 -9.58 0.22
CA THR A 114 -1.47 -10.46 0.97
C THR A 114 -0.79 -11.46 0.04
N HIS A 115 0.55 -11.55 0.13
CA HIS A 115 1.37 -12.38 -0.74
C HIS A 115 2.38 -13.24 0.03
N ASP A 116 2.52 -12.99 1.35
CA ASP A 116 3.38 -13.74 2.28
C ASP A 116 2.71 -13.88 3.65
N SER A 117 3.29 -14.69 4.52
CA SER A 117 2.77 -14.92 5.88
C SER A 117 2.82 -13.65 6.72
N CYS A 118 3.88 -12.85 6.59
CA CYS A 118 4.05 -11.63 7.37
C CYS A 118 2.92 -10.63 7.10
N THR A 119 2.62 -10.35 5.83
CA THR A 119 1.53 -9.45 5.47
C THR A 119 0.17 -10.03 5.88
N ALA A 120 -0.02 -11.36 5.74
CA ALA A 120 -1.24 -12.03 6.12
C ALA A 120 -1.48 -11.93 7.64
N GLU A 121 -0.48 -12.26 8.46
CA GLU A 121 -0.55 -12.21 9.92
C GLU A 121 -0.78 -10.79 10.46
N LEU A 122 -0.08 -9.80 9.90
CA LEU A 122 -0.26 -8.39 10.30
C LEU A 122 -1.68 -7.89 9.97
N THR A 123 -2.20 -8.23 8.80
CA THR A 123 -3.56 -7.83 8.41
C THR A 123 -4.62 -8.55 9.23
N ASP A 124 -4.41 -9.82 9.59
CA ASP A 124 -5.29 -10.56 10.48
C ASP A 124 -5.28 -9.96 11.89
N PHE A 125 -4.09 -9.76 12.46
CA PHE A 125 -3.94 -9.19 13.79
C PHE A 125 -4.59 -7.81 13.93
N LEU A 126 -4.48 -6.97 12.92
CA LEU A 126 -5.05 -5.62 12.92
C LEU A 126 -6.47 -5.55 12.35
N HIS A 127 -7.07 -6.68 11.97
CA HIS A 127 -8.40 -6.76 11.35
C HIS A 127 -8.56 -5.85 10.11
N LEU A 128 -7.50 -5.76 9.30
CA LEU A 128 -7.47 -4.89 8.12
C LEU A 128 -8.15 -5.54 6.91
N PRO A 129 -8.80 -4.74 6.04
CA PRO A 129 -9.33 -5.24 4.79
C PRO A 129 -8.24 -5.85 3.92
N LYS A 130 -8.44 -7.05 3.43
CA LYS A 130 -7.44 -7.74 2.62
C LYS A 130 -8.04 -8.64 1.55
N ILE A 131 -7.23 -8.91 0.56
CA ILE A 131 -7.46 -9.90 -0.48
C ILE A 131 -6.15 -10.68 -0.68
N THR A 132 -6.22 -11.97 -0.90
CA THR A 132 -5.03 -12.76 -1.23
C THR A 132 -4.56 -12.45 -2.65
N ILE A 133 -3.27 -12.66 -2.92
CA ILE A 133 -2.73 -12.49 -4.29
C ILE A 133 -3.41 -13.43 -5.29
N LYS A 134 -3.88 -14.58 -4.84
CA LYS A 134 -4.62 -15.53 -5.67
C LYS A 134 -5.99 -14.97 -6.08
N GLU A 135 -6.75 -14.44 -5.14
CA GLU A 135 -8.04 -13.79 -5.40
C GLU A 135 -7.83 -12.52 -6.24
N PHE A 136 -6.83 -11.70 -5.89
CA PHE A 136 -6.47 -10.52 -6.69
C PHE A 136 -6.20 -10.87 -8.16
N SER A 137 -5.67 -12.06 -8.45
CA SER A 137 -5.42 -12.49 -9.82
C SER A 137 -6.69 -12.63 -10.68
N THR A 138 -7.86 -12.71 -10.06
CA THR A 138 -9.16 -12.81 -10.74
C THR A 138 -9.82 -11.45 -10.94
N ILE A 139 -9.34 -10.41 -10.26
CA ILE A 139 -9.87 -9.04 -10.33
C ILE A 139 -9.68 -8.45 -11.73
N LYS A 140 -10.76 -7.89 -12.26
CA LYS A 140 -10.80 -7.29 -13.61
C LYS A 140 -10.88 -5.77 -13.59
N CYS A 141 -11.43 -5.19 -12.53
CA CYS A 141 -11.61 -3.75 -12.38
C CYS A 141 -11.48 -3.29 -10.93
N LEU A 142 -11.36 -1.96 -10.74
CA LEU A 142 -11.22 -1.37 -9.41
C LEU A 142 -12.48 -1.50 -8.56
N ASP A 143 -13.65 -1.51 -9.17
CA ASP A 143 -14.92 -1.64 -8.43
C ASP A 143 -14.99 -2.98 -7.69
N GLU A 144 -14.51 -4.05 -8.33
CA GLU A 144 -14.39 -5.37 -7.68
C GLU A 144 -13.41 -5.32 -6.48
N LEU A 145 -12.34 -4.51 -6.53
CA LEU A 145 -11.45 -4.33 -5.37
C LEU A 145 -12.12 -3.63 -4.21
N LEU A 146 -12.99 -2.66 -4.48
CA LEU A 146 -13.67 -1.91 -3.44
C LEU A 146 -14.62 -2.79 -2.63
N GLU A 147 -15.16 -3.87 -3.20
CA GLU A 147 -16.01 -4.83 -2.50
C GLU A 147 -15.28 -5.55 -1.35
N TYR A 148 -13.93 -5.68 -1.44
CA TYR A 148 -13.12 -6.27 -0.38
C TYR A 148 -12.72 -5.26 0.71
N CYS A 149 -13.02 -3.97 0.54
CA CYS A 149 -12.57 -2.90 1.44
C CYS A 149 -13.56 -2.70 2.60
N ASP A 150 -13.77 -3.74 3.41
CA ASP A 150 -14.63 -3.70 4.58
C ASP A 150 -13.85 -3.46 5.87
N TYR A 151 -14.17 -2.39 6.59
CA TYR A 151 -13.54 -1.99 7.85
C TYR A 151 -14.35 -2.36 9.09
N THR A 152 -15.40 -3.17 8.96
CA THR A 152 -16.31 -3.51 10.06
C THR A 152 -15.55 -4.15 11.23
N GLU A 153 -14.69 -5.15 10.95
CA GLU A 153 -13.94 -5.83 12.01
C GLU A 153 -12.85 -4.92 12.62
N LEU A 154 -12.19 -4.07 11.83
CA LEU A 154 -11.25 -3.10 12.39
C LEU A 154 -11.97 -2.14 13.36
N ARG A 155 -13.11 -1.58 12.96
CA ARG A 155 -13.87 -0.64 13.81
C ARG A 155 -14.30 -1.29 15.12
N LYS A 156 -14.79 -2.52 15.06
CA LYS A 156 -15.22 -3.29 16.22
C LYS A 156 -14.09 -3.57 17.21
N ASN A 157 -12.89 -3.87 16.71
CA ASN A 157 -11.74 -4.24 17.53
C ASN A 157 -10.74 -3.09 17.78
N TYR A 158 -10.98 -1.91 17.21
CA TYR A 158 -10.02 -0.81 17.25
C TYR A 158 -9.63 -0.36 18.67
N TYR A 159 -10.62 -0.27 19.56
CA TYR A 159 -10.37 0.12 20.94
C TYR A 159 -9.47 -0.90 21.66
N ASP A 160 -9.73 -2.17 21.52
CA ASP A 160 -8.94 -3.24 22.15
C ASP A 160 -7.53 -3.30 21.61
N LEU A 161 -7.34 -3.08 20.31
CA LEU A 161 -6.01 -2.96 19.68
C LEU A 161 -5.23 -1.78 20.28
N CYS A 162 -5.86 -0.61 20.40
CA CYS A 162 -5.25 0.55 21.02
C CYS A 162 -4.93 0.31 22.50
N LYS A 163 -5.85 -0.32 23.23
CA LYS A 163 -5.66 -0.66 24.63
C LYS A 163 -4.49 -1.60 24.84
N ASN A 164 -4.40 -2.66 24.06
CA ASN A 164 -3.28 -3.61 24.11
C ASN A 164 -1.93 -2.92 23.89
N TYR A 165 -1.87 -1.96 22.96
CA TYR A 165 -0.66 -1.19 22.72
C TYR A 165 -0.29 -0.28 23.92
N VAL A 166 -1.27 0.42 24.50
CA VAL A 166 -1.04 1.28 25.67
C VAL A 166 -0.64 0.44 26.90
N ASP A 167 -1.31 -0.69 27.12
CA ASP A 167 -0.96 -1.62 28.19
C ASP A 167 0.49 -2.12 28.04
N TYR A 168 0.89 -2.50 26.83
CA TYR A 168 2.28 -2.89 26.54
C TYR A 168 3.29 -1.78 26.89
N LEU A 169 3.02 -0.53 26.49
CA LEU A 169 3.90 0.59 26.80
C LEU A 169 4.00 0.81 28.31
N THR A 170 2.88 0.73 29.02
CA THR A 170 2.78 0.94 30.49
C THR A 170 3.53 -0.15 31.25
N GLU A 171 3.30 -1.42 30.92
CA GLU A 171 3.94 -2.57 31.55
C GLU A 171 5.46 -2.55 31.38
N ASN A 172 5.92 -2.10 30.21
CA ASN A 172 7.34 -1.96 29.91
C ASN A 172 7.94 -0.62 30.38
N LYS A 173 7.19 0.21 31.12
CA LYS A 173 7.63 1.50 31.65
C LYS A 173 8.11 2.47 30.57
N LEU A 174 7.54 2.39 29.37
CA LEU A 174 7.86 3.29 28.27
C LEU A 174 7.01 4.54 28.37
N ALA A 175 7.64 5.72 28.29
CA ALA A 175 6.92 7.00 28.37
C ALA A 175 6.01 7.17 27.13
N HIS A 176 4.72 7.45 27.38
CA HIS A 176 3.74 7.71 26.32
C HIS A 176 2.74 8.79 26.73
N LYS A 177 2.04 9.36 25.73
CA LYS A 177 1.01 10.40 25.93
C LYS A 177 -0.40 9.90 25.61
N TYR A 178 -0.55 8.59 25.39
CA TYR A 178 -1.85 8.03 25.03
C TYR A 178 -2.78 8.00 26.25
N ASN A 179 -3.95 8.58 26.08
CA ASN A 179 -5.04 8.53 27.06
C ASN A 179 -6.27 7.98 26.31
N LEU A 180 -6.61 6.75 26.60
CA LEU A 180 -7.77 6.10 25.97
C LEU A 180 -9.01 6.41 26.81
N THR A 181 -9.80 7.38 26.38
CA THR A 181 -11.16 7.57 26.87
C THR A 181 -12.13 6.85 25.94
N TYR A 182 -12.82 5.86 26.47
CA TYR A 182 -13.91 5.19 25.76
C TYR A 182 -15.14 6.08 25.87
N GLU A 183 -15.50 6.76 24.81
CA GLU A 183 -16.86 7.25 24.65
C GLU A 183 -17.69 6.11 24.05
N SER A 184 -18.55 5.49 24.87
CA SER A 184 -19.55 4.55 24.37
C SER A 184 -20.48 5.34 23.46
N GLY A 185 -20.22 5.30 22.16
CA GLY A 185 -21.16 5.79 21.17
C GLY A 185 -22.40 4.89 21.22
N GLU A 186 -23.53 5.47 21.60
CA GLU A 186 -24.85 4.90 21.41
C GLU A 186 -25.19 4.72 19.92
#